data_bff32369a923591ecc67fafec4d1ac41
#
_entry.id   bff32369a923591ecc67fafec4d1ac41
#
_cell.length_a   1.000
_cell.length_b   1.000
_cell.length_c   1.000
_cell.angle_alpha   90.00
_cell.angle_beta   90.00
_cell.angle_gamma   90.00
#
_symmetry.space_group_name_H-M   'P 1'
#
loop_
_entity.id
_entity.type
_entity.pdbx_description
1 polymer ?
#
loop_
_entity_poly.entity_id
_entity_poly.type
_entity_poly.pdbx_seq_one_letter_code
_entity_poly.pdbx_strand_id
1 'polypeptide(L)'
;MFRITSHPAAEAKPRRRRRVLAFVAALSLPLTGLLALTVSSNTAAAGEPTAAAEWTTVFQDDFDGAAGTGLNKNDWLYDIGTGYPGGAPNWGTGEVESVTDSTENVYHDGEGHMVIKPIRDGSGKWTSGRVETQRTDFEAPAGGQLEISASLKQPNPEKALGIWPAFWAMGADARPTGATNWPSIGELDIMENVNGLSKHSNTFHCGEWAGECHDPDGITSDLLPCDGCQTDYHTYSVIVDRTDTSAEQLRFYLDGKETFTVKQNQVSAETWKKAVDHGFFAIFNVAVGGSYPNKVCGCTSPAADTTSGEGMSVDWFSVKVSQ
;
A
#
# COMPACT_ATOMS: atom_id res chain seq x y z
N MET A 1 51.70 -1.63 30.04
CA MET A 1 51.42 -3.06 30.20
C MET A 1 49.90 -3.22 30.23
N PHE A 2 49.24 -3.25 29.04
CA PHE A 2 47.79 -3.41 28.91
C PHE A 2 47.49 -4.76 28.27
N ARG A 3 46.71 -5.58 28.98
CA ARG A 3 46.24 -6.89 28.52
C ARG A 3 45.05 -6.68 27.58
N ILE A 4 45.16 -7.21 26.36
CA ILE A 4 44.08 -7.35 25.40
C ILE A 4 43.38 -8.68 25.69
N THR A 5 42.13 -8.65 26.09
CA THR A 5 41.26 -9.83 26.19
C THR A 5 40.45 -9.98 24.94
N SER A 6 40.71 -11.03 24.17
CA SER A 6 39.98 -11.44 23.00
C SER A 6 38.67 -12.14 23.41
N HIS A 7 37.53 -11.70 22.81
CA HIS A 7 36.25 -12.42 22.91
C HIS A 7 36.14 -13.39 21.74
N PRO A 8 35.63 -14.59 21.93
CA PRO A 8 35.41 -15.55 20.84
C PRO A 8 34.14 -15.21 20.05
N ALA A 9 34.22 -15.42 18.73
CA ALA A 9 33.13 -15.29 17.78
C ALA A 9 32.02 -16.32 18.06
N ALA A 10 30.77 -15.88 17.96
CA ALA A 10 29.60 -16.72 18.08
C ALA A 10 29.39 -17.54 16.81
N GLU A 11 29.35 -18.87 16.94
CA GLU A 11 29.04 -19.82 15.86
C GLU A 11 27.55 -19.75 15.46
N ALA A 12 27.31 -19.64 14.16
CA ALA A 12 25.97 -19.70 13.57
C ALA A 12 25.42 -21.14 13.59
N LYS A 13 24.23 -21.34 14.12
CA LYS A 13 23.52 -22.63 14.13
C LYS A 13 22.84 -22.91 12.78
N PRO A 14 22.93 -24.13 12.23
CA PRO A 14 22.32 -24.49 10.96
C PRO A 14 20.79 -24.67 11.09
N ARG A 15 20.02 -24.11 10.14
CA ARG A 15 18.58 -24.29 9.99
C ARG A 15 18.21 -25.74 9.68
N ARG A 16 17.43 -26.38 10.54
CA ARG A 16 16.86 -27.72 10.33
C ARG A 16 15.69 -27.64 9.34
N ARG A 17 15.86 -28.22 8.16
CA ARG A 17 14.74 -28.53 7.24
C ARG A 17 13.88 -29.64 7.84
N ARG A 18 12.60 -29.40 8.10
CA ARG A 18 11.62 -30.44 8.44
C ARG A 18 11.18 -31.15 7.17
N ARG A 19 11.49 -32.45 7.10
CA ARG A 19 10.93 -33.37 6.11
C ARG A 19 9.57 -33.84 6.62
N VAL A 20 8.52 -33.65 5.83
CA VAL A 20 7.20 -34.25 6.07
C VAL A 20 7.23 -35.66 5.47
N LEU A 21 7.03 -36.66 6.32
CA LEU A 21 6.82 -38.06 5.89
C LEU A 21 5.30 -38.25 5.66
N ALA A 22 4.93 -38.64 4.45
CA ALA A 22 3.59 -39.10 4.15
C ALA A 22 3.48 -40.60 4.50
N PHE A 23 2.53 -40.93 5.36
CA PHE A 23 2.14 -42.33 5.62
C PHE A 23 1.05 -42.73 4.65
N VAL A 24 1.32 -43.75 3.83
CA VAL A 24 0.32 -44.47 3.03
C VAL A 24 -0.19 -45.66 3.90
N ALA A 25 -1.47 -45.63 4.23
CA ALA A 25 -2.16 -46.75 4.83
C ALA A 25 -2.97 -47.49 3.76
N ALA A 26 -2.62 -48.73 3.50
CA ALA A 26 -3.38 -49.65 2.68
C ALA A 26 -4.44 -50.34 3.54
N LEU A 27 -5.71 -50.25 3.17
CA LEU A 27 -6.79 -51.07 3.74
C LEU A 27 -7.39 -51.96 2.68
N SER A 28 -7.40 -53.28 2.99
CA SER A 28 -7.98 -54.36 2.21
C SER A 28 -9.52 -54.46 2.38
N LEU A 29 -10.20 -54.68 1.28
CA LEU A 29 -11.68 -54.92 1.17
C LEU A 29 -12.00 -56.40 1.43
N PRO A 30 -13.20 -56.70 1.93
CA PRO A 30 -13.92 -57.90 1.55
C PRO A 30 -15.16 -57.60 0.67
N LEU A 31 -15.34 -58.46 -0.28
CA LEU A 31 -16.40 -58.54 -1.27
C LEU A 31 -17.65 -59.22 -0.70
N THR A 32 -18.82 -58.60 -0.66
CA THR A 32 -20.10 -59.34 -0.61
C THR A 32 -21.28 -58.47 -1.16
N GLY A 33 -22.01 -59.05 -2.08
CA GLY A 33 -23.47 -58.94 -2.18
C GLY A 33 -24.07 -57.83 -3.08
N LEU A 34 -24.47 -58.20 -4.27
CA LEU A 34 -25.37 -57.51 -5.20
C LEU A 34 -26.74 -57.22 -4.60
N LEU A 35 -27.23 -56.00 -4.67
CA LEU A 35 -28.64 -55.66 -4.88
C LEU A 35 -28.72 -54.40 -5.74
N ALA A 36 -29.24 -54.53 -6.94
CA ALA A 36 -29.44 -53.42 -7.85
C ALA A 36 -30.72 -52.65 -7.48
N LEU A 37 -30.58 -51.46 -6.95
CA LEU A 37 -31.59 -50.41 -6.86
C LEU A 37 -31.21 -49.29 -7.82
N THR A 38 -31.98 -49.17 -8.93
CA THR A 38 -31.84 -48.03 -9.86
C THR A 38 -32.39 -46.78 -9.20
N VAL A 39 -31.51 -45.99 -8.59
CA VAL A 39 -31.81 -44.63 -8.21
C VAL A 39 -31.35 -43.73 -9.35
N SER A 40 -32.32 -43.09 -10.05
CA SER A 40 -31.98 -41.99 -10.98
C SER A 40 -31.43 -40.84 -10.20
N SER A 41 -30.11 -40.74 -10.13
CA SER A 41 -29.40 -39.58 -9.59
C SER A 41 -29.40 -38.50 -10.68
N ASN A 42 -30.20 -37.46 -10.49
CA ASN A 42 -29.95 -36.16 -11.10
C ASN A 42 -28.60 -35.67 -10.58
N THR A 43 -27.52 -35.95 -11.30
CA THR A 43 -26.26 -35.25 -11.12
C THR A 43 -26.45 -33.80 -11.58
N ALA A 44 -26.72 -32.90 -10.64
CA ALA A 44 -26.40 -31.49 -10.87
C ALA A 44 -24.93 -31.44 -11.26
N ALA A 45 -24.63 -30.95 -12.46
CA ALA A 45 -23.28 -30.71 -12.90
C ALA A 45 -22.64 -29.76 -11.85
N ALA A 46 -21.72 -30.28 -11.08
CA ALA A 46 -20.84 -29.42 -10.30
C ALA A 46 -20.13 -28.54 -11.35
N GLY A 47 -20.32 -27.22 -11.28
CA GLY A 47 -19.59 -26.28 -12.11
C GLY A 47 -18.12 -26.59 -11.95
N GLU A 48 -17.38 -26.58 -13.05
CA GLU A 48 -15.94 -26.72 -13.02
C GLU A 48 -15.38 -25.65 -12.06
N PRO A 49 -14.41 -26.00 -11.19
CA PRO A 49 -13.77 -25.00 -10.38
C PRO A 49 -13.16 -23.96 -11.33
N THR A 50 -13.62 -22.73 -11.25
CA THR A 50 -13.00 -21.59 -11.95
C THR A 50 -11.52 -21.63 -11.59
N ALA A 51 -10.66 -21.78 -12.60
CA ALA A 51 -9.21 -21.72 -12.39
C ALA A 51 -8.90 -20.44 -11.60
N ALA A 52 -8.11 -20.56 -10.55
CA ALA A 52 -7.64 -19.38 -9.84
C ALA A 52 -6.95 -18.46 -10.85
N ALA A 53 -7.26 -17.16 -10.83
CA ALA A 53 -6.65 -16.21 -11.73
C ALA A 53 -5.11 -16.32 -11.65
N GLU A 54 -4.45 -16.47 -12.79
CA GLU A 54 -2.99 -16.55 -12.85
C GLU A 54 -2.45 -15.12 -12.80
N TRP A 55 -1.73 -14.79 -11.72
CA TRP A 55 -1.13 -13.48 -11.52
C TRP A 55 0.24 -13.38 -12.17
N THR A 56 0.46 -12.33 -12.96
CA THR A 56 1.75 -11.95 -13.54
C THR A 56 2.28 -10.71 -12.85
N THR A 57 3.48 -10.79 -12.27
CA THR A 57 4.16 -9.61 -11.71
C THR A 57 4.65 -8.73 -12.86
N VAL A 58 4.21 -7.47 -12.87
CA VAL A 58 4.58 -6.47 -13.89
C VAL A 58 5.55 -5.41 -13.36
N PHE A 59 5.65 -5.27 -12.03
CA PHE A 59 6.65 -4.46 -11.35
C PHE A 59 6.93 -5.04 -9.97
N GLN A 60 8.19 -4.96 -9.52
CA GLN A 60 8.59 -5.30 -8.16
C GLN A 60 9.87 -4.57 -7.78
N ASP A 61 9.96 -4.13 -6.53
CA ASP A 61 11.18 -3.64 -5.90
C ASP A 61 11.25 -4.20 -4.46
N ASP A 62 12.35 -4.89 -4.17
CA ASP A 62 12.65 -5.48 -2.85
C ASP A 62 13.63 -4.59 -2.06
N PHE A 63 13.89 -3.37 -2.53
CA PHE A 63 14.70 -2.33 -1.91
C PHE A 63 16.09 -2.79 -1.42
N ASP A 64 16.73 -3.71 -2.15
CA ASP A 64 18.03 -4.34 -1.83
C ASP A 64 19.26 -3.40 -1.94
N GLY A 65 19.06 -2.09 -1.94
CA GLY A 65 20.12 -1.09 -2.07
C GLY A 65 21.06 -1.07 -0.85
N ALA A 66 22.31 -0.59 -1.07
CA ALA A 66 23.26 -0.43 0.02
C ALA A 66 22.81 0.65 1.02
N ALA A 67 23.15 0.47 2.29
CA ALA A 67 22.79 1.41 3.36
C ALA A 67 23.16 2.87 3.03
N GLY A 68 22.22 3.79 3.22
CA GLY A 68 22.37 5.22 2.98
C GLY A 68 22.37 5.64 1.51
N THR A 69 22.05 4.73 0.57
CA THR A 69 21.89 5.08 -0.85
C THR A 69 20.42 5.44 -1.15
N GLY A 70 20.23 6.32 -2.15
CA GLY A 70 18.89 6.65 -2.68
C GLY A 70 18.35 5.56 -3.59
N LEU A 71 17.07 5.66 -3.94
CA LEU A 71 16.37 4.72 -4.82
C LEU A 71 16.86 4.82 -6.27
N ASN A 72 16.64 3.75 -7.03
CA ASN A 72 16.90 3.73 -8.47
C ASN A 72 16.00 4.73 -9.21
N LYS A 73 16.57 5.81 -9.73
CA LYS A 73 15.82 6.86 -10.42
C LYS A 73 15.23 6.43 -11.79
N ASN A 74 15.54 5.22 -12.28
CA ASN A 74 14.85 4.65 -13.44
C ASN A 74 13.47 4.08 -13.07
N ASP A 75 13.29 3.69 -11.83
CA ASP A 75 12.06 3.09 -11.31
C ASP A 75 11.25 4.07 -10.46
N TRP A 76 11.93 5.02 -9.79
CA TRP A 76 11.34 5.95 -8.85
C TRP A 76 11.61 7.42 -9.21
N LEU A 77 10.58 8.24 -9.19
CA LEU A 77 10.64 9.69 -9.27
C LEU A 77 10.55 10.27 -7.85
N TYR A 78 11.40 11.24 -7.55
CA TYR A 78 11.32 12.00 -6.30
C TYR A 78 10.55 13.29 -6.57
N ASP A 79 9.46 13.48 -5.88
CA ASP A 79 8.77 14.77 -5.82
C ASP A 79 9.59 15.73 -4.94
N ILE A 80 9.84 16.93 -5.42
CA ILE A 80 10.70 17.89 -4.71
C ILE A 80 9.94 19.19 -4.48
N GLY A 81 10.01 19.69 -3.26
CA GLY A 81 9.38 20.95 -2.88
C GLY A 81 8.09 20.74 -2.09
N THR A 82 7.09 21.59 -2.33
CA THR A 82 5.83 21.63 -1.57
C THR A 82 4.60 21.42 -2.44
N GLY A 83 4.74 20.83 -3.62
CA GLY A 83 3.67 20.56 -4.56
C GLY A 83 4.19 20.25 -5.96
N TYR A 84 3.36 19.68 -6.80
CA TYR A 84 3.68 19.48 -8.21
C TYR A 84 3.89 20.80 -8.93
N PRO A 85 4.75 20.88 -9.96
CA PRO A 85 4.85 22.03 -10.82
C PRO A 85 3.48 22.40 -11.42
N GLY A 86 2.99 23.62 -11.11
CA GLY A 86 1.66 24.06 -11.54
C GLY A 86 0.47 23.52 -10.75
N GLY A 87 0.70 22.64 -9.78
CA GLY A 87 -0.30 22.07 -8.89
C GLY A 87 -0.61 22.95 -7.68
N ALA A 88 -1.40 22.39 -6.76
CA ALA A 88 -1.78 23.05 -5.52
C ALA A 88 -0.57 23.24 -4.58
N PRO A 89 -0.43 24.38 -3.88
CA PRO A 89 0.61 24.59 -2.90
C PRO A 89 0.40 23.68 -1.69
N ASN A 90 1.49 23.29 -1.03
CA ASN A 90 1.47 22.40 0.15
C ASN A 90 0.66 21.12 -0.13
N TRP A 91 0.87 20.55 -1.32
CA TRP A 91 0.21 19.33 -1.86
C TRP A 91 -1.32 19.40 -1.88
N GLY A 92 -1.91 20.58 -1.69
CA GLY A 92 -3.36 20.77 -1.63
C GLY A 92 -3.96 20.50 -0.24
N THR A 93 -3.22 19.90 0.66
CA THR A 93 -3.67 19.46 2.00
C THR A 93 -3.21 20.37 3.14
N GLY A 94 -2.27 21.30 2.86
CA GLY A 94 -1.69 22.18 3.86
C GLY A 94 -0.56 21.53 4.69
N GLU A 95 0.08 20.52 4.15
CA GLU A 95 1.30 19.92 4.68
C GLU A 95 2.42 20.96 4.86
N VAL A 96 3.28 20.77 5.85
CA VAL A 96 4.27 21.80 6.23
C VAL A 96 5.72 21.45 5.88
N GLU A 97 5.99 20.22 5.46
CA GLU A 97 7.31 19.79 5.04
C GLU A 97 7.64 20.24 3.63
N SER A 98 8.94 20.32 3.35
CA SER A 98 9.48 20.36 2.00
C SER A 98 10.02 18.98 1.66
N VAL A 99 9.52 18.38 0.58
CA VAL A 99 9.99 17.09 0.10
C VAL A 99 11.34 17.24 -0.60
N THR A 100 12.25 16.29 -0.37
CA THR A 100 13.61 16.29 -0.90
C THR A 100 14.00 14.94 -1.53
N ASP A 101 15.05 14.92 -2.34
CA ASP A 101 15.73 13.70 -2.80
C ASP A 101 16.99 13.36 -1.96
N SER A 102 17.11 13.96 -0.77
CA SER A 102 18.19 13.68 0.17
C SER A 102 18.07 12.27 0.73
N THR A 103 19.20 11.56 0.83
CA THR A 103 19.29 10.28 1.54
C THR A 103 19.15 10.41 3.06
N GLU A 104 18.98 11.61 3.60
CA GLU A 104 18.51 11.81 4.97
C GLU A 104 17.01 11.54 5.12
N ASN A 105 16.22 11.80 4.05
CA ASN A 105 14.77 11.63 4.02
C ASN A 105 14.32 10.33 3.35
N VAL A 106 14.98 9.91 2.24
CA VAL A 106 14.62 8.69 1.49
C VAL A 106 15.88 7.89 1.20
N TYR A 107 15.97 6.68 1.74
CA TYR A 107 17.17 5.87 1.62
C TYR A 107 16.90 4.36 1.79
N HIS A 108 17.82 3.54 1.29
CA HIS A 108 17.90 2.13 1.66
C HIS A 108 18.61 1.99 3.01
N ASP A 109 18.07 1.17 3.91
CA ASP A 109 18.72 0.89 5.20
C ASP A 109 19.87 -0.12 5.10
N GLY A 110 19.98 -0.84 3.96
CA GLY A 110 20.97 -1.89 3.73
C GLY A 110 20.56 -3.25 4.28
N GLU A 111 19.34 -3.37 4.79
CA GLU A 111 18.73 -4.61 5.31
C GLU A 111 17.56 -5.06 4.43
N GLY A 112 17.40 -4.46 3.24
CA GLY A 112 16.33 -4.76 2.28
C GLY A 112 15.09 -3.89 2.46
N HIS A 113 15.25 -2.64 2.93
CA HIS A 113 14.10 -1.76 3.08
C HIS A 113 14.38 -0.36 2.53
N MET A 114 13.33 0.26 1.96
CA MET A 114 13.27 1.70 1.75
C MET A 114 12.76 2.36 3.03
N VAL A 115 13.40 3.44 3.45
CA VAL A 115 12.94 4.27 4.58
C VAL A 115 12.58 5.66 4.09
N ILE A 116 11.39 6.15 4.47
CA ILE A 116 10.97 7.55 4.27
C ILE A 116 10.83 8.20 5.64
N LYS A 117 11.65 9.23 5.89
CA LYS A 117 11.86 9.79 7.22
C LYS A 117 11.63 11.30 7.26
N PRO A 118 10.61 11.79 7.99
CA PRO A 118 10.43 13.21 8.24
C PRO A 118 11.45 13.71 9.24
N ILE A 119 12.12 14.83 8.93
CA ILE A 119 13.17 15.44 9.75
C ILE A 119 12.82 16.89 10.02
N ARG A 120 13.00 17.30 11.26
CA ARG A 120 12.87 18.70 11.69
C ARG A 120 14.23 19.27 12.01
N ASP A 121 14.60 20.35 11.35
CA ASP A 121 15.87 21.02 11.60
C ASP A 121 15.85 21.89 12.87
N GLY A 122 17.02 22.43 13.25
CA GLY A 122 17.16 23.29 14.43
C GLY A 122 16.41 24.63 14.34
N SER A 123 15.92 25.02 13.16
CA SER A 123 15.06 26.19 12.94
C SER A 123 13.56 25.86 13.02
N GLY A 124 13.22 24.58 13.14
CA GLY A 124 11.84 24.09 13.20
C GLY A 124 11.22 23.77 11.84
N LYS A 125 11.99 23.82 10.75
CA LYS A 125 11.51 23.45 9.41
C LYS A 125 11.54 21.94 9.23
N TRP A 126 10.49 21.42 8.59
CA TRP A 126 10.37 20.02 8.25
C TRP A 126 10.81 19.73 6.81
N THR A 127 11.54 18.63 6.65
CA THR A 127 11.77 17.97 5.36
C THR A 127 11.26 16.53 5.45
N SER A 128 10.87 15.95 4.33
CA SER A 128 10.43 14.55 4.25
C SER A 128 10.68 13.98 2.85
N GLY A 129 10.17 12.79 2.59
CA GLY A 129 10.22 12.12 1.32
C GLY A 129 8.83 11.86 0.74
N ARG A 130 8.73 12.00 -0.57
CA ARG A 130 7.63 11.54 -1.41
C ARG A 130 8.22 11.00 -2.70
N VAL A 131 7.98 9.73 -2.96
CA VAL A 131 8.47 9.04 -4.15
C VAL A 131 7.30 8.38 -4.88
N GLU A 132 7.35 8.43 -6.20
CA GLU A 132 6.36 7.78 -7.04
C GLU A 132 7.02 6.91 -8.10
N THR A 133 6.35 5.87 -8.58
CA THR A 133 6.88 5.03 -9.64
C THR A 133 7.06 5.83 -10.92
N GLN A 134 8.17 5.61 -11.67
CA GLN A 134 8.34 6.19 -13.01
C GLN A 134 7.24 5.71 -13.96
N ARG A 135 6.85 4.45 -13.85
CA ARG A 135 5.74 3.87 -14.59
C ARG A 135 4.40 4.45 -14.11
N THR A 136 3.53 4.74 -15.08
CA THR A 136 2.17 5.27 -14.86
C THR A 136 1.11 4.39 -15.52
N ASP A 137 1.51 3.21 -16.01
CA ASP A 137 0.70 2.31 -16.82
C ASP A 137 0.23 1.06 -16.05
N PHE A 138 0.14 1.13 -14.73
CA PHE A 138 -0.44 0.07 -13.92
C PHE A 138 -1.95 0.06 -14.06
N GLU A 139 -2.47 -0.76 -14.96
CA GLU A 139 -3.88 -0.80 -15.35
C GLU A 139 -4.46 -2.21 -15.18
N ALA A 140 -5.69 -2.29 -14.66
CA ALA A 140 -6.46 -3.52 -14.66
C ALA A 140 -7.03 -3.76 -16.07
N PRO A 141 -6.68 -4.86 -16.76
CA PRO A 141 -7.27 -5.15 -18.05
C PRO A 141 -8.78 -5.40 -17.93
N ALA A 142 -9.54 -5.05 -18.97
CA ALA A 142 -10.95 -5.42 -19.01
C ALA A 142 -11.11 -6.96 -18.98
N GLY A 143 -11.91 -7.46 -18.05
CA GLY A 143 -12.04 -8.90 -17.78
C GLY A 143 -10.96 -9.48 -16.87
N GLY A 144 -10.08 -8.65 -16.30
CA GLY A 144 -9.00 -9.06 -15.41
C GLY A 144 -8.91 -8.20 -14.15
N GLN A 145 -7.76 -8.25 -13.50
CA GLN A 145 -7.51 -7.56 -12.22
C GLN A 145 -6.11 -6.94 -12.21
N LEU A 146 -5.96 -5.87 -11.43
CA LEU A 146 -4.69 -5.27 -11.02
C LEU A 146 -4.58 -5.38 -9.50
N GLU A 147 -3.46 -5.89 -8.98
CA GLU A 147 -3.07 -5.81 -7.57
C GLU A 147 -1.91 -4.84 -7.41
N ILE A 148 -2.06 -3.85 -6.53
CA ILE A 148 -0.98 -2.96 -6.07
C ILE A 148 -0.79 -3.27 -4.59
N SER A 149 0.42 -3.71 -4.19
CA SER A 149 0.68 -4.20 -2.85
C SER A 149 2.07 -3.83 -2.34
N ALA A 150 2.18 -3.62 -1.03
CA ALA A 150 3.44 -3.39 -0.34
C ALA A 150 3.43 -4.01 1.06
N SER A 151 4.59 -4.47 1.51
CA SER A 151 4.87 -4.79 2.91
C SER A 151 5.54 -3.58 3.53
N LEU A 152 4.92 -2.98 4.53
CA LEU A 152 5.48 -1.80 5.20
C LEU A 152 5.16 -1.77 6.69
N LYS A 153 6.00 -1.03 7.41
CA LYS A 153 5.86 -0.70 8.82
C LYS A 153 5.70 0.81 8.97
N GLN A 154 4.63 1.22 9.63
CA GLN A 154 4.31 2.63 9.85
C GLN A 154 5.30 3.30 10.83
N PRO A 155 5.51 4.64 10.77
CA PRO A 155 6.31 5.36 11.75
C PRO A 155 5.81 5.19 13.19
N ASN A 156 6.73 5.08 14.15
CA ASN A 156 6.40 4.94 15.57
C ASN A 156 7.11 5.99 16.45
N PRO A 157 6.96 7.29 16.19
CA PRO A 157 7.57 8.31 17.02
C PRO A 157 6.87 8.41 18.39
N GLU A 158 7.63 8.75 19.44
CA GLU A 158 7.09 8.93 20.80
C GLU A 158 5.93 9.94 20.85
N LYS A 159 6.06 11.03 20.04
CA LYS A 159 5.03 12.07 19.89
C LYS A 159 4.76 12.28 18.42
N ALA A 160 3.68 11.71 17.96
CA ALA A 160 3.40 11.55 16.52
C ALA A 160 2.41 12.56 15.95
N LEU A 161 1.97 13.58 16.74
CA LEU A 161 0.95 14.51 16.28
C LEU A 161 1.37 15.20 14.98
N GLY A 162 0.61 14.99 13.91
CA GLY A 162 0.86 15.51 12.58
C GLY A 162 1.71 14.62 11.67
N ILE A 163 2.21 13.47 12.14
CA ILE A 163 2.87 12.50 11.27
C ILE A 163 1.79 11.74 10.49
N TRP A 164 1.94 11.72 9.15
CA TRP A 164 0.95 11.19 8.21
C TRP A 164 1.64 10.36 7.12
N PRO A 165 1.90 9.07 7.39
CA PRO A 165 2.38 8.13 6.37
C PRO A 165 1.27 7.74 5.42
N ALA A 166 1.61 7.58 4.13
CA ALA A 166 0.70 7.10 3.10
C ALA A 166 1.41 6.18 2.09
N PHE A 167 0.66 5.15 1.66
CA PHE A 167 0.91 4.33 0.49
C PHE A 167 -0.36 4.32 -0.34
N TRP A 168 -0.29 4.84 -1.55
CA TRP A 168 -1.43 5.15 -2.38
C TRP A 168 -1.10 5.13 -3.88
N ALA A 169 -2.09 5.27 -4.73
CA ALA A 169 -1.92 5.31 -6.17
C ALA A 169 -2.82 6.40 -6.78
N MET A 170 -2.32 7.09 -7.79
CA MET A 170 -3.05 8.15 -8.48
C MET A 170 -3.11 7.87 -9.98
N GLY A 171 -4.19 8.31 -10.64
CA GLY A 171 -4.37 8.17 -12.07
C GLY A 171 -3.27 8.85 -12.87
N ALA A 172 -2.83 8.21 -13.95
CA ALA A 172 -1.67 8.60 -14.77
C ALA A 172 -1.70 10.07 -15.24
N ASP A 173 -2.89 10.58 -15.54
CA ASP A 173 -3.09 11.95 -16.05
C ASP A 173 -2.85 13.04 -14.97
N ALA A 174 -2.63 12.67 -13.71
CA ALA A 174 -2.23 13.62 -12.67
C ALA A 174 -0.87 14.24 -12.96
N ARG A 175 0.10 13.41 -13.38
CA ARG A 175 1.50 13.83 -13.53
C ARG A 175 1.68 14.96 -14.54
N PRO A 176 1.16 14.89 -15.79
CA PRO A 176 1.32 15.98 -16.75
C PRO A 176 0.55 17.25 -16.40
N THR A 177 -0.47 17.16 -15.55
CA THR A 177 -1.32 18.29 -15.17
C THR A 177 -0.95 18.93 -13.83
N GLY A 178 0.00 18.35 -13.10
CA GLY A 178 0.30 18.76 -11.73
C GLY A 178 -0.87 18.46 -10.77
N ALA A 179 -1.62 17.39 -11.03
CA ALA A 179 -2.81 16.94 -10.31
C ALA A 179 -3.96 17.99 -10.25
N THR A 180 -3.99 18.97 -11.18
CA THR A 180 -5.07 19.96 -11.21
C THR A 180 -6.43 19.40 -11.63
N ASN A 181 -6.46 18.16 -12.11
CA ASN A 181 -7.65 17.38 -12.45
C ASN A 181 -8.10 16.42 -11.33
N TRP A 182 -7.48 16.51 -10.16
CA TRP A 182 -7.93 15.81 -8.95
C TRP A 182 -9.29 16.40 -8.46
N PRO A 183 -10.22 15.59 -7.93
CA PRO A 183 -10.15 14.14 -7.68
C PRO A 183 -10.59 13.28 -8.87
N SER A 184 -11.00 13.86 -9.98
CA SER A 184 -11.67 13.15 -11.08
C SER A 184 -10.81 12.10 -11.79
N ILE A 185 -9.48 12.19 -11.67
CA ILE A 185 -8.51 11.23 -12.23
C ILE A 185 -8.42 9.93 -11.44
N GLY A 186 -9.07 9.85 -10.28
CA GLY A 186 -9.00 8.70 -9.40
C GLY A 186 -7.72 8.65 -8.54
N GLU A 187 -7.93 8.40 -7.25
CA GLU A 187 -6.88 8.16 -6.26
C GLU A 187 -7.31 7.01 -5.35
N LEU A 188 -6.38 6.11 -5.06
CA LEU A 188 -6.58 4.90 -4.26
C LEU A 188 -5.65 4.96 -3.05
N ASP A 189 -6.14 5.33 -1.87
CA ASP A 189 -5.36 5.32 -0.65
C ASP A 189 -5.37 3.92 -0.05
N ILE A 190 -4.28 3.20 -0.28
CA ILE A 190 -4.14 1.79 0.08
C ILE A 190 -3.82 1.65 1.58
N MET A 191 -3.05 2.59 2.11
CA MET A 191 -2.76 2.71 3.52
C MET A 191 -2.51 4.17 3.87
N GLU A 192 -3.30 4.73 4.76
CA GLU A 192 -3.00 5.98 5.44
C GLU A 192 -3.12 5.80 6.94
N ASN A 193 -2.30 6.52 7.69
CA ASN A 193 -2.44 6.70 9.13
C ASN A 193 -2.05 8.12 9.51
N VAL A 194 -2.57 8.60 10.63
CA VAL A 194 -2.28 9.94 11.14
C VAL A 194 -2.04 9.93 12.64
N ASN A 195 -1.20 10.85 13.09
CA ASN A 195 -0.98 11.13 14.51
C ASN A 195 -0.48 9.92 15.33
N GLY A 196 0.14 8.92 14.68
CA GLY A 196 0.68 7.73 15.34
C GLY A 196 -0.36 6.82 15.97
N LEU A 197 -1.56 6.80 15.44
CA LEU A 197 -2.61 5.89 15.89
C LEU A 197 -2.28 4.45 15.49
N SER A 198 -2.67 3.44 16.29
CA SER A 198 -2.61 2.02 15.89
C SER A 198 -3.77 1.70 14.95
N LYS A 199 -3.76 2.33 13.76
CA LYS A 199 -4.85 2.31 12.79
C LYS A 199 -4.32 2.44 11.37
N HIS A 200 -5.23 2.20 10.40
CA HIS A 200 -5.08 2.57 8.99
C HIS A 200 -6.43 2.97 8.41
N SER A 201 -6.44 3.67 7.28
CA SER A 201 -7.63 3.91 6.47
C SER A 201 -7.38 3.53 5.02
N ASN A 202 -8.47 3.23 4.32
CA ASN A 202 -8.53 3.06 2.88
C ASN A 202 -9.53 4.06 2.32
N THR A 203 -9.18 4.73 1.20
CA THR A 203 -10.05 5.74 0.60
C THR A 203 -10.00 5.64 -0.93
N PHE A 204 -11.11 5.98 -1.57
CA PHE A 204 -11.21 6.21 -3.00
C PHE A 204 -11.70 7.63 -3.26
N HIS A 205 -10.87 8.41 -3.96
CA HIS A 205 -11.21 9.75 -4.41
C HIS A 205 -11.57 9.76 -5.88
N CYS A 206 -12.68 10.41 -6.23
CA CYS A 206 -13.18 10.43 -7.60
C CYS A 206 -14.17 11.58 -7.87
N GLY A 207 -14.54 11.75 -9.13
CA GLY A 207 -15.56 12.71 -9.52
C GLY A 207 -15.13 14.16 -9.38
N GLU A 208 -15.97 14.98 -8.74
CA GLU A 208 -15.74 16.40 -8.53
C GLU A 208 -15.72 16.72 -7.03
N TRP A 209 -15.10 17.85 -6.69
CA TRP A 209 -15.12 18.38 -5.32
C TRP A 209 -16.55 18.50 -4.77
N ALA A 210 -16.80 17.94 -3.59
CA ALA A 210 -18.11 17.82 -2.97
C ALA A 210 -19.17 17.08 -3.81
N GLY A 211 -18.71 16.27 -4.79
CA GLY A 211 -19.56 15.46 -5.68
C GLY A 211 -19.91 14.07 -5.07
N GLU A 212 -20.18 13.11 -5.99
CA GLU A 212 -20.66 11.75 -5.61
C GLU A 212 -19.68 10.97 -4.73
N CYS A 213 -18.38 11.28 -4.82
CA CYS A 213 -17.36 10.61 -4.01
C CYS A 213 -17.09 11.31 -2.67
N HIS A 214 -17.81 12.38 -2.35
CA HIS A 214 -17.71 13.13 -1.08
C HIS A 214 -16.37 13.83 -0.86
N ASP A 215 -15.61 14.11 -1.92
CA ASP A 215 -14.34 14.79 -1.81
C ASP A 215 -14.45 16.18 -1.12
N PRO A 216 -13.49 16.55 -0.26
CA PRO A 216 -12.15 15.97 -0.11
C PRO A 216 -12.02 14.77 0.84
N ASP A 217 -13.08 14.25 1.39
CA ASP A 217 -13.02 13.10 2.32
C ASP A 217 -12.95 11.75 1.58
N GLY A 218 -13.46 11.67 0.35
CA GLY A 218 -13.52 10.45 -0.44
C GLY A 218 -14.56 9.43 0.05
N ILE A 219 -14.68 8.31 -0.67
CA ILE A 219 -15.40 7.12 -0.19
C ILE A 219 -14.42 6.34 0.68
N THR A 220 -14.55 6.42 1.99
CA THR A 220 -13.54 5.97 2.96
C THR A 220 -14.04 4.85 3.87
N SER A 221 -13.09 4.02 4.34
CA SER A 221 -13.32 3.03 5.41
C SER A 221 -13.38 3.66 6.80
N ASP A 222 -13.09 4.96 6.94
CA ASP A 222 -12.64 5.56 8.19
C ASP A 222 -11.39 4.86 8.78
N LEU A 223 -10.97 5.27 9.96
CA LEU A 223 -9.79 4.71 10.64
C LEU A 223 -10.12 3.34 11.27
N LEU A 224 -9.68 2.28 10.65
CA LEU A 224 -9.78 0.89 11.10
C LEU A 224 -8.64 0.52 12.08
N PRO A 225 -8.87 -0.39 13.04
CA PRO A 225 -7.81 -0.89 13.92
C PRO A 225 -6.71 -1.60 13.13
N CYS A 226 -5.45 -1.39 13.54
CA CYS A 226 -4.29 -2.07 13.01
C CYS A 226 -3.29 -2.36 14.13
N ASP A 227 -3.41 -3.56 14.73
CA ASP A 227 -2.55 -3.96 15.82
C ASP A 227 -1.15 -4.31 15.29
N GLY A 228 -0.12 -3.70 15.86
CA GLY A 228 1.27 -3.95 15.46
C GLY A 228 1.77 -3.16 14.23
N CYS A 229 0.95 -2.41 13.53
CA CYS A 229 1.33 -1.71 12.29
C CYS A 229 2.53 -0.75 12.43
N GLN A 230 2.85 -0.31 13.65
CA GLN A 230 3.99 0.55 13.95
C GLN A 230 5.22 -0.23 14.44
N THR A 231 5.09 -1.53 14.75
CA THR A 231 6.17 -2.37 15.29
C THR A 231 6.57 -3.50 14.35
N ASP A 232 5.65 -3.96 13.52
CA ASP A 232 5.85 -5.08 12.62
C ASP A 232 5.51 -4.67 11.17
N TYR A 233 6.00 -5.44 10.19
CA TYR A 233 5.63 -5.27 8.80
C TYR A 233 4.28 -5.93 8.53
N HIS A 234 3.41 -5.20 7.86
CA HIS A 234 2.11 -5.66 7.40
C HIS A 234 1.97 -5.45 5.90
N THR A 235 1.23 -6.35 5.25
CA THR A 235 0.95 -6.24 3.82
C THR A 235 -0.34 -5.47 3.58
N TYR A 236 -0.25 -4.36 2.87
CA TYR A 236 -1.38 -3.57 2.41
C TYR A 236 -1.54 -3.73 0.91
N SER A 237 -2.75 -3.93 0.44
CA SER A 237 -3.00 -4.02 -1.00
C SER A 237 -4.36 -3.51 -1.41
N VAL A 238 -4.47 -3.12 -2.68
CA VAL A 238 -5.72 -2.90 -3.38
C VAL A 238 -5.80 -3.81 -4.60
N ILE A 239 -6.98 -4.38 -4.84
CA ILE A 239 -7.30 -5.07 -6.09
C ILE A 239 -8.33 -4.23 -6.84
N VAL A 240 -7.95 -3.73 -8.01
CA VAL A 240 -8.87 -3.18 -8.99
C VAL A 240 -9.43 -4.37 -9.78
N ASP A 241 -10.66 -4.75 -9.49
CA ASP A 241 -11.31 -5.93 -10.05
C ASP A 241 -12.27 -5.54 -11.18
N ARG A 242 -11.87 -5.87 -12.41
CA ARG A 242 -12.63 -5.66 -13.65
C ARG A 242 -13.00 -6.98 -14.34
N THR A 243 -13.02 -8.08 -13.61
CA THR A 243 -13.41 -9.41 -14.13
C THR A 243 -14.83 -9.42 -14.66
N ASP A 244 -15.73 -8.67 -14.03
CA ASP A 244 -17.06 -8.35 -14.54
C ASP A 244 -17.17 -6.84 -14.76
N THR A 245 -17.05 -6.39 -16.01
CA THR A 245 -17.08 -4.95 -16.36
C THR A 245 -18.45 -4.28 -16.15
N SER A 246 -19.46 -5.04 -15.78
CA SER A 246 -20.78 -4.52 -15.36
C SER A 246 -20.90 -4.35 -13.84
N ALA A 247 -19.92 -4.86 -13.06
CA ALA A 247 -19.91 -4.88 -11.61
C ALA A 247 -18.48 -4.76 -11.03
N GLU A 248 -17.68 -3.84 -11.56
CA GLU A 248 -16.30 -3.61 -11.13
C GLU A 248 -16.22 -3.18 -9.65
N GLN A 249 -15.08 -3.45 -9.00
CA GLN A 249 -14.86 -3.16 -7.59
C GLN A 249 -13.41 -2.75 -7.31
N LEU A 250 -13.22 -1.94 -6.27
CA LEU A 250 -11.95 -1.72 -5.59
C LEU A 250 -12.02 -2.46 -4.25
N ARG A 251 -11.11 -3.40 -4.02
CA ARG A 251 -11.07 -4.16 -2.76
C ARG A 251 -9.75 -3.93 -2.07
N PHE A 252 -9.79 -3.46 -0.82
CA PHE A 252 -8.61 -3.15 -0.02
C PHE A 252 -8.38 -4.23 1.03
N TYR A 253 -7.11 -4.53 1.30
CA TYR A 253 -6.72 -5.62 2.19
C TYR A 253 -5.62 -5.21 3.14
N LEU A 254 -5.67 -5.78 4.34
CA LEU A 254 -4.59 -5.81 5.33
C LEU A 254 -4.26 -7.27 5.63
N ASP A 255 -3.01 -7.70 5.39
CA ASP A 255 -2.53 -9.08 5.59
C ASP A 255 -3.42 -10.12 4.89
N GLY A 256 -3.86 -9.81 3.68
CA GLY A 256 -4.73 -10.69 2.88
C GLY A 256 -6.19 -10.75 3.36
N LYS A 257 -6.55 -10.03 4.42
CA LYS A 257 -7.93 -9.90 4.86
C LYS A 257 -8.54 -8.64 4.28
N GLU A 258 -9.67 -8.75 3.58
CA GLU A 258 -10.42 -7.61 3.06
C GLU A 258 -10.86 -6.68 4.20
N THR A 259 -10.56 -5.39 4.05
CA THR A 259 -10.86 -4.34 5.02
C THR A 259 -11.93 -3.38 4.54
N PHE A 260 -11.96 -3.15 3.21
CA PHE A 260 -12.89 -2.20 2.60
C PHE A 260 -13.16 -2.55 1.14
N THR A 261 -14.34 -2.21 0.63
CA THR A 261 -14.72 -2.41 -0.77
C THR A 261 -15.55 -1.25 -1.27
N VAL A 262 -15.14 -0.68 -2.40
CA VAL A 262 -15.94 0.28 -3.17
C VAL A 262 -16.44 -0.39 -4.43
N LYS A 263 -17.74 -0.27 -4.72
CA LYS A 263 -18.39 -0.87 -5.88
C LYS A 263 -18.71 0.18 -6.93
N GLN A 264 -18.57 -0.20 -8.19
CA GLN A 264 -18.87 0.65 -9.35
C GLN A 264 -20.23 1.38 -9.24
N ASN A 265 -21.27 0.71 -8.73
CA ASN A 265 -22.61 1.26 -8.62
C ASN A 265 -22.82 2.29 -7.49
N GLN A 266 -21.78 2.63 -6.73
CA GLN A 266 -21.84 3.69 -5.71
C GLN A 266 -21.72 5.09 -6.32
N VAL A 267 -21.24 5.18 -7.56
CA VAL A 267 -21.09 6.42 -8.32
C VAL A 267 -21.64 6.23 -9.74
N SER A 268 -21.75 7.31 -10.50
CA SER A 268 -22.13 7.22 -11.91
C SER A 268 -21.10 6.44 -12.74
N ALA A 269 -21.55 5.78 -13.80
CA ALA A 269 -20.66 5.04 -14.70
C ALA A 269 -19.59 5.93 -15.35
N GLU A 270 -19.88 7.22 -15.56
CA GLU A 270 -18.94 8.19 -16.09
C GLU A 270 -17.84 8.49 -15.07
N THR A 271 -18.20 8.78 -13.83
CA THR A 271 -17.27 9.02 -12.72
C THR A 271 -16.36 7.80 -12.49
N TRP A 272 -16.96 6.60 -12.40
CA TRP A 272 -16.18 5.37 -12.24
C TRP A 272 -15.18 5.16 -13.36
N LYS A 273 -15.65 5.22 -14.62
CA LYS A 273 -14.80 5.04 -15.78
C LYS A 273 -13.63 6.03 -15.81
N LYS A 274 -13.88 7.29 -15.49
CA LYS A 274 -12.86 8.32 -15.48
C LYS A 274 -11.82 8.12 -14.38
N ALA A 275 -12.22 7.55 -13.25
CA ALA A 275 -11.35 7.37 -12.10
C ALA A 275 -10.66 6.00 -12.03
N VAL A 276 -11.09 4.98 -12.82
CA VAL A 276 -10.62 3.59 -12.68
C VAL A 276 -10.12 2.98 -14.01
N ASP A 277 -10.70 3.38 -15.16
CA ASP A 277 -10.40 2.78 -16.47
C ASP A 277 -9.17 3.42 -17.15
N HIS A 278 -8.04 3.36 -16.49
CA HIS A 278 -6.76 3.92 -16.95
C HIS A 278 -5.59 3.38 -16.11
N GLY A 279 -4.36 3.75 -16.50
CA GLY A 279 -3.16 3.45 -15.73
C GLY A 279 -3.01 4.28 -14.47
N PHE A 280 -2.39 3.70 -13.46
CA PHE A 280 -2.01 4.33 -12.18
C PHE A 280 -0.49 4.38 -12.03
N PHE A 281 -0.02 5.24 -11.14
CA PHE A 281 1.31 5.20 -10.55
C PHE A 281 1.19 5.12 -9.03
N ALA A 282 2.11 4.42 -8.38
CA ALA A 282 2.11 4.26 -6.93
C ALA A 282 2.98 5.31 -6.25
N ILE A 283 2.59 5.74 -5.07
CA ILE A 283 3.23 6.80 -4.29
C ILE A 283 3.44 6.32 -2.85
N PHE A 284 4.61 6.65 -2.28
CA PHE A 284 4.91 6.52 -0.86
C PHE A 284 5.38 7.87 -0.32
N ASN A 285 4.83 8.29 0.80
CA ASN A 285 5.29 9.49 1.49
C ASN A 285 5.05 9.43 3.00
N VAL A 286 5.73 10.31 3.72
CA VAL A 286 5.38 10.65 5.10
C VAL A 286 5.18 12.15 5.15
N ALA A 287 3.94 12.60 5.12
CA ALA A 287 3.56 14.00 5.26
C ALA A 287 3.65 14.46 6.72
N VAL A 288 3.75 15.77 6.91
CA VAL A 288 3.78 16.39 8.25
C VAL A 288 2.75 17.51 8.33
N GLY A 289 1.83 17.41 9.29
CA GLY A 289 0.70 18.35 9.40
C GLY A 289 -0.34 18.13 8.30
N GLY A 290 -1.10 19.15 7.99
CA GLY A 290 -2.12 19.10 6.95
C GLY A 290 -3.53 18.82 7.45
N SER A 291 -4.48 18.78 6.51
CA SER A 291 -5.92 18.75 6.79
C SER A 291 -6.35 17.46 7.51
N TYR A 292 -5.82 16.30 7.11
CA TYR A 292 -6.27 15.03 7.66
C TYR A 292 -5.83 14.82 9.12
N PRO A 293 -4.52 14.94 9.51
CA PRO A 293 -4.16 14.89 10.93
C PRO A 293 -4.87 15.94 11.77
N ASN A 294 -5.05 17.16 11.25
CA ASN A 294 -5.78 18.24 11.94
C ASN A 294 -7.26 17.91 12.18
N LYS A 295 -7.93 17.32 11.18
CA LYS A 295 -9.31 16.86 11.27
C LYS A 295 -9.47 15.79 12.36
N VAL A 296 -8.56 14.80 12.36
CA VAL A 296 -8.63 13.66 13.31
C VAL A 296 -8.36 14.09 14.74
N CYS A 297 -7.42 15.01 14.99
CA CYS A 297 -7.16 15.48 16.36
C CYS A 297 -8.09 16.63 16.79
N GLY A 298 -8.77 17.29 15.88
CA GLY A 298 -9.51 18.53 16.15
C GLY A 298 -8.57 19.69 16.57
N CYS A 299 -7.34 19.68 16.08
CA CYS A 299 -6.27 20.60 16.48
C CYS A 299 -5.45 21.05 15.27
N THR A 300 -4.40 21.87 15.48
CA THR A 300 -3.41 22.20 14.46
C THR A 300 -2.15 21.37 14.72
N SER A 301 -1.65 20.71 13.68
CA SER A 301 -0.45 19.89 13.72
C SER A 301 0.58 20.34 12.66
N PRO A 302 1.89 19.98 12.82
CA PRO A 302 2.46 19.27 13.95
C PRO A 302 2.54 20.15 15.20
N ALA A 303 2.66 19.53 16.40
CA ALA A 303 2.95 20.26 17.63
C ALA A 303 4.43 20.64 17.74
N ALA A 304 4.72 21.57 18.65
CA ALA A 304 6.12 21.98 18.88
C ALA A 304 7.04 20.86 19.37
N ASP A 305 6.46 19.82 19.98
CA ASP A 305 7.15 18.65 20.53
C ASP A 305 6.95 17.38 19.70
N THR A 306 6.36 17.47 18.50
CA THR A 306 6.30 16.33 17.58
C THR A 306 7.69 15.79 17.30
N THR A 307 7.88 14.48 17.50
CA THR A 307 9.18 13.81 17.36
C THR A 307 9.58 13.73 15.87
N SER A 308 10.83 14.02 15.60
CA SER A 308 11.46 14.01 14.28
C SER A 308 12.35 12.76 14.13
N GLY A 309 12.45 12.23 12.91
CA GLY A 309 13.45 11.21 12.58
C GLY A 309 12.97 9.76 12.63
N GLU A 310 11.70 9.52 12.97
CA GLU A 310 11.10 8.19 12.86
C GLU A 310 10.40 8.05 11.51
N GLY A 311 10.80 7.06 10.73
CA GLY A 311 10.34 6.87 9.34
C GLY A 311 9.36 5.73 9.15
N MET A 312 8.67 5.75 8.01
CA MET A 312 8.00 4.59 7.42
C MET A 312 9.07 3.71 6.79
N SER A 313 9.02 2.39 7.02
CA SER A 313 9.91 1.40 6.42
C SER A 313 9.13 0.49 5.49
N VAL A 314 9.57 0.34 4.24
CA VAL A 314 8.93 -0.50 3.22
C VAL A 314 9.88 -1.65 2.87
N ASP A 315 9.40 -2.88 3.08
CA ASP A 315 10.14 -4.13 2.85
C ASP A 315 10.15 -4.50 1.37
N TRP A 316 8.99 -4.44 0.71
CA TRP A 316 8.86 -4.63 -0.72
C TRP A 316 7.62 -3.92 -1.28
N PHE A 317 7.66 -3.67 -2.59
CA PHE A 317 6.53 -3.18 -3.38
C PHE A 317 6.34 -4.05 -4.62
N SER A 318 5.09 -4.39 -4.95
CA SER A 318 4.77 -5.25 -6.09
C SER A 318 3.48 -4.82 -6.78
N VAL A 319 3.50 -4.89 -8.11
CA VAL A 319 2.30 -4.74 -8.94
C VAL A 319 2.11 -5.98 -9.80
N LYS A 320 0.91 -6.53 -9.78
CA LYS A 320 0.54 -7.74 -10.53
C LYS A 320 -0.73 -7.52 -11.31
N VAL A 321 -0.85 -8.22 -12.43
CA VAL A 321 -2.08 -8.27 -13.25
C VAL A 321 -2.51 -9.71 -13.46
N SER A 322 -3.81 -9.92 -13.60
CA SER A 322 -4.39 -11.20 -14.02
C SER A 322 -5.40 -11.00 -15.14
N GLN A 323 -5.61 -12.00 -15.96
CA GLN A 323 -6.60 -12.06 -17.05
C GLN A 323 -7.47 -13.31 -16.88
#